data_48f653de5cb9a2223722684a963661dd
#
_entry.id   48f653de5cb9a2223722684a963661dd
#
_cell.length_a   1.000
_cell.length_b   1.000
_cell.length_c   1.000
_cell.angle_alpha   90.00
_cell.angle_beta   90.00
_cell.angle_gamma   90.00
#
_symmetry.space_group_name_H-M   'P 1'
#
loop_
_entity.id
_entity.type
_entity.pdbx_description
1 polymer ?
#
loop_
_entity_poly.entity_id
_entity_poly.type
_entity_poly.pdbx_seq_one_letter_code
_entity_poly.pdbx_strand_id
1 'polypeptide(L)'
;MIFLMDYNACIFKGNTMRSHNRKIDELRPIEFIRNYTKHAEGSVLVKFGDTHVLCNASIENGVPSFLKGKEQGWVTAEYGMLPRSTSTRMSREAARGKQSGRTQEIQRLIGRSLRAIIDLKKLGVRTIHIDCDVIQADGGTRTASIS
;
A
#
# COMPACT_ATOMS: atom_id res chain seq x y z
N MET A 1 -37.65 -15.19 35.37
CA MET A 1 -36.55 -14.36 35.88
C MET A 1 -35.48 -14.32 34.77
N ILE A 2 -35.63 -13.33 33.90
CA ILE A 2 -34.84 -13.19 32.64
C ILE A 2 -33.57 -12.39 32.98
N PHE A 3 -32.41 -13.02 32.86
CA PHE A 3 -31.11 -12.35 32.98
C PHE A 3 -30.93 -11.45 31.76
N LEU A 4 -31.13 -10.17 31.92
CA LEU A 4 -30.61 -9.13 30.99
C LEU A 4 -29.10 -9.06 31.16
N MET A 5 -28.37 -9.67 30.27
CA MET A 5 -26.94 -9.44 30.12
C MET A 5 -26.74 -8.02 29.60
N ASP A 6 -26.17 -7.17 30.44
CA ASP A 6 -25.67 -5.83 30.06
C ASP A 6 -24.62 -5.95 28.98
N TYR A 7 -25.00 -5.65 27.75
CA TYR A 7 -24.10 -5.62 26.57
C TYR A 7 -23.13 -4.44 26.59
N ASN A 8 -23.17 -3.60 27.64
CA ASN A 8 -22.34 -2.36 27.72
C ASN A 8 -21.04 -2.50 28.53
N ALA A 9 -20.66 -3.69 28.97
CA ALA A 9 -19.50 -3.86 29.85
C ALA A 9 -18.22 -4.31 29.12
N CYS A 10 -18.18 -4.30 27.79
CA CYS A 10 -16.97 -4.62 27.03
C CYS A 10 -16.42 -3.43 26.25
N ILE A 11 -16.59 -2.21 26.80
CA ILE A 11 -15.82 -1.07 26.34
C ILE A 11 -14.44 -1.18 27.01
N PHE A 12 -13.43 -1.53 26.20
CA PHE A 12 -12.02 -1.53 26.55
C PHE A 12 -11.64 -0.24 27.31
N LYS A 13 -11.67 -0.27 28.63
CA LYS A 13 -10.95 0.67 29.51
C LYS A 13 -9.49 0.23 29.60
N GLY A 14 -8.85 0.04 28.49
CA GLY A 14 -7.42 0.03 28.39
C GLY A 14 -7.00 1.33 27.72
N ASN A 15 -6.29 2.15 28.44
CA ASN A 15 -5.62 3.34 27.92
C ASN A 15 -4.47 2.85 27.00
N THR A 16 -4.81 2.21 25.88
CA THR A 16 -3.86 1.80 24.85
C THR A 16 -3.46 3.06 24.10
N MET A 17 -2.46 3.76 24.64
CA MET A 17 -1.83 4.86 23.93
C MET A 17 -1.30 4.31 22.59
N ARG A 18 -1.85 4.81 21.51
CA ARG A 18 -1.34 4.53 20.16
C ARG A 18 0.06 5.17 20.02
N SER A 19 0.87 4.65 19.10
CA SER A 19 2.17 5.26 18.79
C SER A 19 2.05 6.78 18.62
N HIS A 20 3.01 7.53 19.13
CA HIS A 20 3.06 9.01 19.14
C HIS A 20 1.95 9.69 19.97
N ASN A 21 1.50 9.05 21.06
CA ASN A 21 0.50 9.62 22.00
C ASN A 21 -0.82 10.07 21.34
N ARG A 22 -1.18 9.48 20.18
CA ARG A 22 -2.40 9.84 19.46
C ARG A 22 -3.65 9.30 20.16
N LYS A 23 -4.74 10.05 20.06
CA LYS A 23 -6.06 9.59 20.46
C LYS A 23 -6.50 8.37 19.63
N ILE A 24 -7.51 7.64 20.11
CA ILE A 24 -8.00 6.41 19.45
C ILE A 24 -8.52 6.70 18.02
N ASP A 25 -9.14 7.84 17.82
CA ASP A 25 -9.76 8.34 16.58
C ASP A 25 -8.87 9.31 15.78
N GLU A 26 -7.67 9.60 16.28
CA GLU A 26 -6.76 10.54 15.64
C GLU A 26 -5.96 9.86 14.53
N LEU A 27 -6.01 10.43 13.31
CA LEU A 27 -5.16 10.02 12.19
C LEU A 27 -3.71 10.48 12.40
N ARG A 28 -2.77 9.80 11.77
CA ARG A 28 -1.41 10.30 11.62
C ARG A 28 -1.42 11.52 10.71
N PRO A 29 -0.46 12.46 10.83
CA PRO A 29 -0.24 13.47 9.80
C PRO A 29 -0.03 12.79 8.44
N ILE A 30 -0.79 13.23 7.43
CA ILE A 30 -0.73 12.67 6.08
C ILE A 30 -0.17 13.75 5.15
N GLU A 31 0.85 13.38 4.36
CA GLU A 31 1.48 14.23 3.38
C GLU A 31 1.71 13.46 2.07
N PHE A 32 1.40 14.09 0.93
CA PHE A 32 1.68 13.59 -0.40
C PHE A 32 2.59 14.56 -1.14
N ILE A 33 3.82 14.11 -1.47
CA ILE A 33 4.75 14.91 -2.26
C ILE A 33 4.75 14.35 -3.67
N ARG A 34 4.05 15.03 -4.58
CA ARG A 34 3.93 14.62 -5.98
C ARG A 34 5.18 14.94 -6.78
N ASN A 35 5.36 14.22 -7.89
CA ASN A 35 6.49 14.38 -8.82
C ASN A 35 7.85 14.23 -8.10
N TYR A 36 7.92 13.27 -7.18
CA TYR A 36 9.10 13.07 -6.35
C TYR A 36 10.29 12.54 -7.14
N THR A 37 10.07 11.67 -8.11
CA THR A 37 11.10 11.18 -9.03
C THR A 37 10.89 11.74 -10.43
N LYS A 38 11.97 11.84 -11.21
CA LYS A 38 11.98 12.54 -12.50
C LYS A 38 11.45 11.70 -13.67
N HIS A 39 11.64 10.38 -13.65
CA HIS A 39 11.53 9.56 -14.85
C HIS A 39 10.20 8.78 -14.95
N ALA A 40 9.52 8.54 -13.84
CA ALA A 40 8.24 7.83 -13.83
C ALA A 40 7.11 8.74 -14.37
N GLU A 41 6.14 8.17 -15.07
CA GLU A 41 4.95 8.89 -15.55
C GLU A 41 4.10 9.42 -14.39
N GLY A 42 4.12 8.74 -13.25
CA GLY A 42 3.57 9.22 -11.98
C GLY A 42 4.51 8.90 -10.83
N SER A 43 4.69 9.84 -9.93
CA SER A 43 5.53 9.64 -8.75
C SER A 43 5.01 10.40 -7.55
N VAL A 44 4.95 9.73 -6.41
CA VAL A 44 4.54 10.34 -5.15
C VAL A 44 5.31 9.72 -3.98
N LEU A 45 5.81 10.57 -3.10
CA LEU A 45 6.22 10.14 -1.76
C LEU A 45 5.04 10.33 -0.81
N VAL A 46 4.54 9.23 -0.28
CA VAL A 46 3.44 9.19 0.69
C VAL A 46 4.04 9.11 2.09
N LYS A 47 3.61 10.02 2.97
CA LYS A 47 3.99 10.00 4.39
C LYS A 47 2.76 9.89 5.27
N PHE A 48 2.74 8.91 6.15
CA PHE A 48 1.75 8.73 7.21
C PHE A 48 2.49 8.75 8.55
N GLY A 49 2.70 9.94 9.10
CA GLY A 49 3.64 10.15 10.20
C GLY A 49 5.04 9.68 9.78
N ASP A 50 5.63 8.78 10.54
CA ASP A 50 6.97 8.23 10.27
C ASP A 50 6.97 7.05 9.26
N THR A 51 5.83 6.70 8.69
CA THR A 51 5.80 5.74 7.57
C THR A 51 5.91 6.48 6.26
N HIS A 52 6.97 6.20 5.50
CA HIS A 52 7.26 6.81 4.21
C HIS A 52 7.33 5.73 3.12
N VAL A 53 6.54 5.91 2.06
CA VAL A 53 6.50 5.00 0.91
C VAL A 53 6.66 5.82 -0.37
N LEU A 54 7.62 5.45 -1.19
CA LEU A 54 7.76 5.97 -2.54
C LEU A 54 6.92 5.10 -3.48
N CYS A 55 5.97 5.72 -4.17
CA CYS A 55 5.13 5.05 -5.15
C CYS A 55 5.38 5.67 -6.54
N ASN A 56 5.79 4.84 -7.49
CA ASN A 56 6.01 5.23 -8.87
C ASN A 56 5.05 4.48 -9.79
N ALA A 57 4.57 5.15 -10.82
CA ALA A 57 3.73 4.56 -11.85
C ALA A 57 4.46 4.60 -13.18
N SER A 58 4.50 3.45 -13.87
CA SER A 58 5.02 3.31 -15.23
C SER A 58 3.93 2.79 -16.15
N ILE A 59 3.85 3.33 -17.36
CA ILE A 59 2.84 2.95 -18.35
C ILE A 59 3.50 2.18 -19.48
N GLU A 60 3.02 0.94 -19.70
CA GLU A 60 3.47 0.10 -20.81
C GLU A 60 2.34 -0.15 -21.80
N ASN A 61 2.68 -0.17 -23.11
CA ASN A 61 1.75 -0.58 -24.15
C ASN A 61 1.55 -2.10 -24.11
N GLY A 62 0.30 -2.52 -24.12
CA GLY A 62 -0.07 -3.93 -24.06
C GLY A 62 -0.65 -4.35 -22.72
N VAL A 63 -1.19 -5.55 -22.71
CA VAL A 63 -1.81 -6.16 -21.53
C VAL A 63 -1.37 -7.61 -21.38
N PRO A 64 -1.44 -8.18 -20.18
CA PRO A 64 -1.16 -9.59 -19.94
C PRO A 64 -1.97 -10.51 -20.85
N SER A 65 -1.46 -11.70 -21.13
CA SER A 65 -2.02 -12.68 -22.08
C SER A 65 -3.51 -13.01 -21.81
N PHE A 66 -3.92 -13.07 -20.54
CA PHE A 66 -5.30 -13.36 -20.15
C PHE A 66 -6.30 -12.22 -20.48
N LEU A 67 -5.80 -11.04 -20.85
CA LEU A 67 -6.62 -9.89 -21.28
C LEU A 67 -6.54 -9.61 -22.78
N LYS A 68 -5.76 -10.36 -23.54
CA LYS A 68 -5.68 -10.17 -24.99
C LYS A 68 -7.06 -10.28 -25.63
N GLY A 69 -7.43 -9.30 -26.45
CA GLY A 69 -8.74 -9.23 -27.15
C GLY A 69 -9.91 -8.70 -26.30
N LYS A 70 -9.66 -8.26 -25.03
CA LYS A 70 -10.73 -7.70 -24.18
C LYS A 70 -10.86 -6.18 -24.22
N GLU A 71 -10.03 -5.50 -25.01
CA GLU A 71 -10.03 -4.03 -25.17
C GLU A 71 -10.08 -3.25 -23.85
N GLN A 72 -9.39 -3.75 -22.84
CA GLN A 72 -9.27 -3.12 -21.53
C GLN A 72 -7.83 -3.16 -21.03
N GLY A 73 -7.47 -2.19 -20.23
CA GLY A 73 -6.16 -2.10 -19.61
C GLY A 73 -6.03 -2.92 -18.35
N TRP A 74 -4.85 -2.85 -17.75
CA TRP A 74 -4.52 -3.53 -16.53
C TRP A 74 -3.74 -2.63 -15.57
N VAL A 75 -3.87 -2.88 -14.28
CA VAL A 75 -3.03 -2.27 -13.25
C VAL A 75 -2.46 -3.39 -12.39
N THR A 76 -1.17 -3.39 -12.23
CA THR A 76 -0.45 -4.29 -11.35
C THR A 76 0.40 -3.50 -10.38
N ALA A 77 0.79 -4.11 -9.26
CA ALA A 77 1.64 -3.45 -8.28
C ALA A 77 2.73 -4.38 -7.80
N GLU A 78 3.90 -3.80 -7.56
CA GLU A 78 4.98 -4.39 -6.82
C GLU A 78 5.16 -3.67 -5.48
N TYR A 79 5.71 -4.37 -4.51
CA TYR A 79 5.92 -3.83 -3.18
C TYR A 79 7.23 -4.35 -2.62
N GLY A 80 8.00 -3.46 -2.07
CA GLY A 80 9.26 -3.81 -1.43
C GLY A 80 9.54 -2.95 -0.20
N MET A 81 10.41 -3.45 0.66
CA MET A 81 10.91 -2.70 1.82
C MET A 81 12.43 -2.55 1.70
N LEU A 82 12.93 -1.33 1.88
CA LEU A 82 14.37 -1.12 1.96
C LEU A 82 14.96 -1.83 3.20
N PRO A 83 16.19 -2.31 3.15
CA PRO A 83 16.79 -3.07 4.25
C PRO A 83 16.76 -2.36 5.61
N ARG A 84 16.85 -1.03 5.61
CA ARG A 84 16.80 -0.19 6.81
C ARG A 84 15.53 0.64 6.93
N SER A 85 14.46 0.23 6.28
CA SER A 85 13.13 0.84 6.49
C SER A 85 12.57 0.55 7.88
N THR A 86 13.10 -0.43 8.59
CA THR A 86 12.73 -0.82 9.97
C THR A 86 13.88 -0.59 10.94
N SER A 87 13.61 -0.68 12.25
CA SER A 87 14.60 -0.51 13.33
C SER A 87 15.76 -1.49 13.22
N THR A 88 15.52 -2.71 12.75
CA THR A 88 16.53 -3.72 12.47
C THR A 88 16.71 -3.91 10.97
N ARG A 89 17.93 -4.23 10.53
CA ARG A 89 18.20 -4.46 9.11
C ARG A 89 17.56 -5.76 8.65
N MET A 90 16.78 -5.68 7.58
CA MET A 90 16.26 -6.83 6.83
C MET A 90 17.12 -7.13 5.60
N SER A 91 17.16 -8.39 5.19
CA SER A 91 17.80 -8.74 3.90
C SER A 91 16.90 -8.31 2.75
N ARG A 92 17.51 -7.88 1.63
CA ARG A 92 16.76 -7.64 0.39
C ARG A 92 16.16 -8.94 -0.13
N GLU A 93 14.86 -8.93 -0.46
CA GLU A 93 14.19 -10.11 -1.03
C GLU A 93 14.80 -10.50 -2.40
N ALA A 94 15.17 -9.51 -3.22
CA ALA A 94 15.85 -9.74 -4.48
C ALA A 94 17.15 -10.55 -4.33
N ALA A 95 17.93 -10.31 -3.25
CA ALA A 95 19.14 -11.07 -2.98
C ALA A 95 18.87 -12.53 -2.54
N ARG A 96 17.66 -12.83 -2.09
CA ARG A 96 17.23 -14.19 -1.73
C ARG A 96 16.66 -14.94 -2.93
N GLY A 97 16.45 -14.30 -4.08
CA GLY A 97 15.82 -14.88 -5.27
C GLY A 97 14.35 -15.28 -5.08
N LYS A 98 13.71 -14.89 -3.95
CA LYS A 98 12.34 -15.26 -3.62
C LYS A 98 11.67 -14.16 -2.79
N GLN A 99 10.50 -13.74 -3.21
CA GLN A 99 9.62 -12.86 -2.44
C GLN A 99 8.92 -13.64 -1.32
N SER A 100 8.69 -12.99 -0.19
CA SER A 100 7.89 -13.55 0.90
C SER A 100 6.40 -13.62 0.53
N GLY A 101 5.66 -14.53 1.15
CA GLY A 101 4.21 -14.59 0.98
C GLY A 101 3.52 -13.29 1.42
N ARG A 102 4.08 -12.59 2.42
CA ARG A 102 3.60 -11.27 2.86
C ARG A 102 3.74 -10.21 1.75
N THR A 103 4.89 -10.15 1.09
CA THR A 103 5.14 -9.23 -0.02
C THR A 103 4.16 -9.49 -1.16
N GLN A 104 3.98 -10.74 -1.55
CA GLN A 104 3.02 -11.12 -2.60
C GLN A 104 1.57 -10.79 -2.23
N GLU A 105 1.18 -10.97 -0.97
CA GLU A 105 -0.16 -10.61 -0.47
C GLU A 105 -0.38 -9.10 -0.59
N ILE A 106 0.60 -8.29 -0.19
CA ILE A 106 0.51 -6.82 -0.24
C ILE A 106 0.43 -6.34 -1.69
N GLN A 107 1.24 -6.86 -2.60
CA GLN A 107 1.19 -6.55 -4.03
C GLN A 107 -0.22 -6.79 -4.61
N ARG A 108 -0.81 -7.95 -4.29
CA ARG A 108 -2.18 -8.28 -4.71
C ARG A 108 -3.22 -7.31 -4.13
N LEU A 109 -3.05 -6.92 -2.87
CA LEU A 109 -3.96 -5.99 -2.21
C LEU A 109 -3.90 -4.61 -2.88
N ILE A 110 -2.70 -4.05 -3.10
CA ILE A 110 -2.52 -2.77 -3.77
C ILE A 110 -3.12 -2.81 -5.18
N GLY A 111 -2.72 -3.77 -6.00
CA GLY A 111 -3.22 -3.89 -7.37
C GLY A 111 -4.74 -4.02 -7.44
N ARG A 112 -5.37 -4.80 -6.54
CA ARG A 112 -6.82 -4.96 -6.47
C ARG A 112 -7.52 -3.67 -6.04
N SER A 113 -6.98 -2.96 -5.06
CA SER A 113 -7.55 -1.69 -4.59
C SER A 113 -7.53 -0.64 -5.70
N LEU A 114 -6.42 -0.50 -6.41
CA LEU A 114 -6.29 0.44 -7.53
C LEU A 114 -7.20 0.08 -8.71
N ARG A 115 -7.33 -1.19 -9.04
CA ARG A 115 -8.28 -1.64 -10.09
C ARG A 115 -9.74 -1.35 -9.76
N ALA A 116 -10.09 -1.25 -8.48
CA ALA A 116 -11.47 -0.96 -8.07
C ALA A 116 -11.89 0.49 -8.38
N ILE A 117 -10.92 1.40 -8.53
CA ILE A 117 -11.18 2.84 -8.73
C ILE A 117 -10.85 3.32 -10.15
N ILE A 118 -10.14 2.51 -10.96
CA ILE A 118 -9.73 2.88 -12.31
C ILE A 118 -10.70 2.29 -13.34
N ASP A 119 -11.13 3.12 -14.27
CA ASP A 119 -11.87 2.65 -15.45
C ASP A 119 -10.92 1.97 -16.44
N LEU A 120 -10.80 0.66 -16.33
CA LEU A 120 -9.87 -0.15 -17.12
C LEU A 120 -10.20 -0.13 -18.63
N LYS A 121 -11.46 0.13 -19.01
CA LYS A 121 -11.84 0.26 -20.42
C LYS A 121 -11.31 1.56 -21.00
N LYS A 122 -11.42 2.67 -20.26
CA LYS A 122 -10.87 3.96 -20.68
C LYS A 122 -9.34 3.96 -20.72
N LEU A 123 -8.68 3.11 -19.93
CA LEU A 123 -7.24 2.96 -19.98
C LEU A 123 -6.77 2.39 -21.33
N GLY A 124 -7.65 1.65 -22.04
CA GLY A 124 -7.32 1.00 -23.31
C GLY A 124 -6.32 -0.14 -23.13
N VAL A 125 -5.67 -0.60 -24.20
CA VAL A 125 -4.73 -1.75 -24.17
C VAL A 125 -3.38 -1.30 -23.62
N ARG A 126 -3.34 -0.95 -22.34
CA ARG A 126 -2.14 -0.51 -21.60
C ARG A 126 -2.09 -1.15 -20.24
N THR A 127 -0.88 -1.32 -19.73
CA THR A 127 -0.65 -1.76 -18.34
C THR A 127 0.00 -0.63 -17.55
N ILE A 128 -0.52 -0.36 -16.37
CA ILE A 128 0.13 0.51 -15.37
C ILE A 128 0.79 -0.40 -14.34
N HIS A 129 2.09 -0.24 -14.19
CA HIS A 129 2.89 -0.84 -13.14
C HIS A 129 3.06 0.18 -12.02
N ILE A 130 2.70 -0.21 -10.79
CA ILE A 130 2.88 0.62 -9.60
C ILE A 130 3.94 -0.02 -8.73
N ASP A 131 5.04 0.68 -8.55
CA ASP A 131 6.16 0.26 -7.71
C ASP A 131 6.08 1.00 -6.37
N CYS A 132 5.91 0.25 -5.28
CA CYS A 132 5.81 0.79 -3.92
C CYS A 132 7.02 0.38 -3.09
N ASP A 133 7.92 1.32 -2.86
CA ASP A 133 9.13 1.13 -2.06
C ASP A 133 8.99 1.77 -0.69
N VAL A 134 8.98 0.96 0.36
CA VAL A 134 8.95 1.46 1.74
C VAL A 134 10.33 1.95 2.14
N ILE A 135 10.45 3.27 2.32
CA ILE A 135 11.69 3.93 2.73
C ILE A 135 11.83 3.86 4.25
N GLN A 136 10.74 4.10 4.97
CA GLN A 136 10.66 4.04 6.43
C GLN A 136 9.31 3.47 6.85
N ALA A 137 9.32 2.55 7.82
CA ALA A 137 8.14 1.86 8.29
C ALA A 137 7.94 2.05 9.79
N ASP A 138 6.82 2.67 10.13
CA ASP A 138 6.27 2.78 11.49
C ASP A 138 4.82 2.27 11.54
N GLY A 139 4.55 1.17 10.87
CA GLY A 139 3.21 0.59 10.69
C GLY A 139 2.39 1.26 9.59
N GLY A 140 1.37 0.56 9.07
CA GLY A 140 0.45 1.08 8.05
C GLY A 140 1.03 1.21 6.63
N THR A 141 2.10 0.51 6.30
CA THR A 141 2.73 0.59 4.96
C THR A 141 1.77 0.15 3.84
N ARG A 142 0.88 -0.81 4.08
CA ARG A 142 -0.17 -1.21 3.11
C ARG A 142 -1.09 -0.05 2.77
N THR A 143 -1.58 0.65 3.81
CA THR A 143 -2.48 1.80 3.63
C THR A 143 -1.76 2.91 2.87
N ALA A 144 -0.55 3.27 3.27
CA ALA A 144 0.24 4.29 2.60
C ALA A 144 0.54 3.96 1.11
N SER A 145 0.66 2.66 0.76
CA SER A 145 0.88 2.22 -0.62
C SER A 145 -0.39 2.24 -1.48
N ILE A 146 -1.58 2.27 -0.87
CA ILE A 146 -2.87 2.29 -1.59
C ILE A 146 -3.40 3.72 -1.76
N SER A 147 -3.05 4.62 -0.84
CA SER A 147 -3.52 6.01 -0.82
C SER A 147 -2.90 6.86 -1.91
#